data_230ca6492fbb1fe2a7a63823dc3c5b0e
#
_entry.id   230ca6492fbb1fe2a7a63823dc3c5b0e
#
_cell.length_a   1.000
_cell.length_b   1.000
_cell.length_c   1.000
_cell.angle_alpha   90.00
_cell.angle_beta   90.00
_cell.angle_gamma   90.00
#
_symmetry.space_group_name_H-M   'P 1'
#
loop_
_entity.id
_entity.type
_entity.pdbx_description
1 polymer ?
#
loop_
_entity_poly.entity_id
_entity_poly.type
_entity_poly.pdbx_seq_one_letter_code
_entity_poly.pdbx_strand_id
1 'polypeptide(L)'
;MTELEPDHDQTDDALSAESSVDPSVGTASDSAAEPPAGPEATPLLFPADGVPEVVIDERQLMAAAAAIARGTGPVALDAERASGHRYGQRAYLVQLRRAGSGTWLFDPAACPDLSPVAEAIGNAEWVLHAATQDLACLAEVGLRPQRLFDTELGGRLAGLPRVGLGAAVEHYLGLSLAKEHSAVDWSRRPLPEPWLRYAALDVEVLVDLRDAIAADLTEQGKWEWAAQEFDSLLGFTGPAPRVDPWRRTSGMHKIRRRRGVAVVRELWYVRDRIAQRRDVSPGRVLSDAALVALAVEPPKDAGAFAARRELRGVARSPKVWLDAIDKALALSEDALPPLTLSSTGPPPPRLWADRDPIAAARLGRARDAMAAYASERVVPVEN
;
A
#
# COMPACT_ATOMS: atom_id res chain seq x y z
N MET A 1 -14.87 54.78 -1.21
CA MET A 1 -14.53 54.50 -2.62
C MET A 1 -13.04 54.28 -2.64
N THR A 2 -12.67 53.05 -2.65
CA THR A 2 -11.52 52.39 -3.29
C THR A 2 -11.44 51.01 -2.72
N GLU A 3 -11.85 50.05 -3.58
CA GLU A 3 -11.81 48.61 -3.34
C GLU A 3 -10.35 48.12 -3.28
N LEU A 4 -10.08 47.20 -2.36
CA LEU A 4 -8.88 46.39 -2.36
C LEU A 4 -9.32 44.93 -2.44
N GLU A 5 -9.02 44.30 -3.58
CA GLU A 5 -9.14 42.86 -3.80
C GLU A 5 -8.17 42.06 -2.94
N PRO A 6 -8.50 40.84 -2.53
CA PRO A 6 -7.54 39.94 -1.85
C PRO A 6 -6.75 39.14 -2.88
N ASP A 7 -5.43 39.18 -2.68
CA ASP A 7 -4.39 38.46 -3.40
C ASP A 7 -4.51 36.94 -3.16
N HIS A 8 -4.62 36.20 -4.26
CA HIS A 8 -4.57 34.74 -4.31
C HIS A 8 -3.11 34.29 -4.38
N ASP A 9 -2.56 33.79 -3.27
CA ASP A 9 -1.32 33.04 -3.31
C ASP A 9 -1.63 31.54 -3.22
N GLN A 10 -1.60 30.87 -4.38
CA GLN A 10 -1.61 29.43 -4.54
C GLN A 10 -0.17 28.93 -4.47
N THR A 11 0.19 28.22 -3.42
CA THR A 11 1.35 27.33 -3.47
C THR A 11 0.88 25.90 -3.20
N ASP A 12 0.56 25.23 -4.30
CA ASP A 12 0.51 23.77 -4.41
C ASP A 12 1.94 23.22 -4.22
N ASP A 13 2.18 22.49 -3.15
CA ASP A 13 3.39 21.69 -2.98
C ASP A 13 3.01 20.21 -2.85
N ALA A 14 2.86 19.59 -4.03
CA ALA A 14 2.61 18.18 -4.20
C ALA A 14 3.91 17.40 -3.93
N LEU A 15 4.06 16.81 -2.76
CA LEU A 15 5.13 15.86 -2.45
C LEU A 15 4.78 14.47 -2.98
N SER A 16 5.17 14.22 -4.23
CA SER A 16 5.25 12.91 -4.84
C SER A 16 6.32 12.07 -4.15
N ALA A 17 5.95 10.92 -3.63
CA ALA A 17 6.89 9.89 -3.14
C ALA A 17 7.45 9.15 -4.35
N GLU A 18 8.57 9.63 -4.90
CA GLU A 18 9.33 8.91 -5.92
C GLU A 18 10.14 7.78 -5.31
N SER A 19 9.88 6.59 -5.80
CA SER A 19 10.73 5.41 -5.66
C SER A 19 12.02 5.65 -6.43
N SER A 20 13.16 5.77 -5.73
CA SER A 20 14.47 5.97 -6.32
C SER A 20 14.95 4.70 -7.02
N VAL A 21 14.84 4.66 -8.33
CA VAL A 21 15.59 3.77 -9.22
C VAL A 21 16.83 4.51 -9.71
N ASP A 22 18.00 3.89 -9.54
CA ASP A 22 19.32 4.41 -9.94
C ASP A 22 19.44 4.51 -11.47
N PRO A 23 19.74 5.69 -12.08
CA PRO A 23 19.88 5.84 -13.50
C PRO A 23 21.35 5.73 -13.92
N SER A 24 21.82 4.49 -14.16
CA SER A 24 23.08 4.30 -14.89
C SER A 24 23.05 3.03 -15.76
N VAL A 25 22.28 3.07 -16.84
CA VAL A 25 22.54 2.25 -18.03
C VAL A 25 22.23 3.10 -19.26
N GLY A 26 23.18 3.15 -20.17
CA GLY A 26 23.25 4.05 -21.29
C GLY A 26 22.09 3.95 -22.28
N THR A 27 21.75 5.09 -22.82
CA THR A 27 20.80 5.32 -23.88
C THR A 27 21.28 4.68 -25.20
N ALA A 28 20.64 3.57 -25.57
CA ALA A 28 20.49 3.22 -26.97
C ALA A 28 19.07 3.66 -27.37
N SER A 29 18.98 4.64 -28.24
CA SER A 29 17.73 5.07 -28.83
C SER A 29 17.27 4.04 -29.83
N ASP A 30 16.40 3.13 -29.39
CA ASP A 30 15.61 2.32 -30.33
C ASP A 30 14.21 2.97 -30.39
N SER A 31 13.95 3.59 -31.54
CA SER A 31 12.65 4.11 -31.91
C SER A 31 11.72 2.93 -32.18
N ALA A 32 11.23 2.30 -31.14
CA ALA A 32 10.08 1.42 -31.23
C ALA A 32 8.85 2.29 -31.47
N ALA A 33 8.20 2.15 -32.61
CA ALA A 33 6.92 2.77 -32.90
C ALA A 33 5.93 2.42 -31.79
N GLU A 34 5.28 3.43 -31.19
CA GLU A 34 4.17 3.23 -30.28
C GLU A 34 3.14 2.32 -30.97
N PRO A 35 2.67 1.25 -30.30
CA PRO A 35 1.59 0.46 -30.86
C PRO A 35 0.38 1.37 -31.13
N PRO A 36 -0.41 1.11 -32.18
CA PRO A 36 -1.57 1.91 -32.50
C PRO A 36 -2.46 2.03 -31.27
N ALA A 37 -2.86 3.26 -30.92
CA ALA A 37 -3.79 3.52 -29.83
C ALA A 37 -5.04 2.66 -30.08
N GLY A 38 -5.29 1.72 -29.15
CA GLY A 38 -6.56 0.99 -29.13
C GLY A 38 -7.75 1.94 -28.99
N PRO A 39 -8.99 1.47 -29.12
CA PRO A 39 -10.16 2.31 -28.91
C PRO A 39 -10.06 3.00 -27.55
N GLU A 40 -10.30 4.31 -27.54
CA GLU A 40 -10.23 5.13 -26.32
C GLU A 40 -11.22 4.59 -25.28
N ALA A 41 -10.72 4.30 -24.06
CA ALA A 41 -11.53 3.70 -23.00
C ALA A 41 -12.65 4.67 -22.57
N THR A 42 -13.85 4.12 -22.35
CA THR A 42 -15.02 4.91 -21.96
C THR A 42 -14.90 5.31 -20.47
N PRO A 43 -14.96 6.61 -20.13
CA PRO A 43 -14.90 7.04 -18.74
C PRO A 43 -16.08 6.51 -17.91
N LEU A 44 -15.81 5.83 -16.80
CA LEU A 44 -16.80 5.44 -15.80
C LEU A 44 -16.77 6.47 -14.66
N LEU A 45 -17.73 7.41 -14.70
CA LEU A 45 -17.74 8.58 -13.81
C LEU A 45 -18.67 8.43 -12.60
N PHE A 46 -19.71 7.60 -12.72
CA PHE A 46 -20.74 7.41 -11.68
C PHE A 46 -21.12 5.95 -11.57
N PRO A 47 -21.34 5.45 -10.33
CA PRO A 47 -21.90 4.12 -10.13
C PRO A 47 -23.29 4.00 -10.75
N ALA A 48 -23.60 2.82 -11.33
CA ALA A 48 -24.88 2.59 -12.03
C ALA A 48 -26.10 2.78 -11.12
N ASP A 49 -25.98 2.40 -9.83
CA ASP A 49 -27.05 2.51 -8.83
C ASP A 49 -26.98 3.84 -8.04
N GLY A 50 -26.11 4.79 -8.46
CA GLY A 50 -25.82 6.01 -7.72
C GLY A 50 -24.86 5.78 -6.55
N VAL A 51 -24.51 6.86 -5.82
CA VAL A 51 -23.62 6.78 -4.66
C VAL A 51 -24.43 6.32 -3.43
N PRO A 52 -24.10 5.17 -2.81
CA PRO A 52 -24.87 4.69 -1.67
C PRO A 52 -24.62 5.52 -0.41
N GLU A 53 -25.63 5.56 0.49
CA GLU A 53 -25.44 6.08 1.84
C GLU A 53 -24.50 5.18 2.65
N VAL A 54 -23.73 5.81 3.53
CA VAL A 54 -22.82 5.07 4.41
C VAL A 54 -23.60 4.46 5.58
N VAL A 55 -23.41 3.17 5.82
CA VAL A 55 -23.95 2.44 6.96
C VAL A 55 -23.17 2.84 8.21
N ILE A 56 -23.86 3.46 9.18
CA ILE A 56 -23.26 4.06 10.37
C ILE A 56 -23.92 3.60 11.69
N ASP A 57 -24.90 2.71 11.63
CA ASP A 57 -25.55 2.15 12.81
C ASP A 57 -25.94 0.68 12.64
N GLU A 58 -26.23 0.00 13.75
CA GLU A 58 -26.56 -1.42 13.78
C GLU A 58 -27.83 -1.76 12.98
N ARG A 59 -28.84 -0.90 13.00
CA ARG A 59 -30.09 -1.11 12.26
C ARG A 59 -29.84 -1.12 10.75
N GLN A 60 -29.06 -0.15 10.29
CA GLN A 60 -28.64 -0.09 8.87
C GLN A 60 -27.76 -1.28 8.50
N LEU A 61 -26.83 -1.68 9.40
CA LEU A 61 -25.96 -2.85 9.20
C LEU A 61 -26.77 -4.14 9.03
N MET A 62 -27.75 -4.37 9.88
CA MET A 62 -28.62 -5.56 9.78
C MET A 62 -29.50 -5.54 8.53
N ALA A 63 -29.97 -4.36 8.12
CA ALA A 63 -30.71 -4.21 6.86
C ALA A 63 -29.83 -4.48 5.65
N ALA A 64 -28.59 -4.00 5.64
CA ALA A 64 -27.60 -4.29 4.60
C ALA A 64 -27.27 -5.78 4.55
N ALA A 65 -26.97 -6.42 5.69
CA ALA A 65 -26.71 -7.86 5.78
C ALA A 65 -27.90 -8.68 5.21
N ALA A 66 -29.13 -8.33 5.57
CA ALA A 66 -30.31 -8.99 5.03
C ALA A 66 -30.48 -8.82 3.51
N ALA A 67 -30.08 -7.67 2.96
CA ALA A 67 -30.07 -7.45 1.51
C ALA A 67 -28.97 -8.26 0.82
N ILE A 68 -27.75 -8.25 1.37
CA ILE A 68 -26.60 -8.99 0.87
C ILE A 68 -26.86 -10.50 0.86
N ALA A 69 -27.53 -11.03 1.89
CA ALA A 69 -27.90 -12.45 1.97
C ALA A 69 -28.84 -12.90 0.82
N ARG A 70 -29.64 -11.98 0.26
CA ARG A 70 -30.50 -12.25 -0.91
C ARG A 70 -29.76 -12.12 -2.23
N GLY A 71 -28.59 -11.54 -2.24
CA GLY A 71 -27.75 -11.40 -3.42
C GLY A 71 -27.22 -12.75 -3.91
N THR A 72 -26.75 -12.76 -5.14
CA THR A 72 -26.24 -13.97 -5.81
C THR A 72 -24.85 -13.76 -6.37
N GLY A 73 -24.14 -14.84 -6.66
CA GLY A 73 -22.81 -14.80 -7.28
C GLY A 73 -21.71 -14.32 -6.35
N PRO A 74 -20.55 -13.94 -6.93
CA PRO A 74 -19.41 -13.39 -6.20
C PRO A 74 -19.72 -12.06 -5.51
N VAL A 75 -18.89 -11.69 -4.56
CA VAL A 75 -18.98 -10.42 -3.81
C VAL A 75 -17.71 -9.64 -4.02
N ALA A 76 -17.82 -8.46 -4.62
CA ALA A 76 -16.73 -7.51 -4.71
C ALA A 76 -16.55 -6.80 -3.36
N LEU A 77 -15.31 -6.69 -2.88
CA LEU A 77 -14.94 -5.95 -1.67
C LEU A 77 -13.69 -5.11 -1.92
N ASP A 78 -13.64 -4.00 -1.19
CA ASP A 78 -12.46 -3.15 -1.08
C ASP A 78 -12.47 -2.43 0.28
N ALA A 79 -11.32 -1.84 0.70
CA ALA A 79 -11.23 -1.14 1.97
C ALA A 79 -10.30 0.07 1.90
N GLU A 80 -10.79 1.21 2.39
CA GLU A 80 -10.02 2.44 2.44
C GLU A 80 -9.37 2.65 3.80
N ARG A 81 -8.08 2.96 3.77
CA ARG A 81 -7.23 3.19 4.94
C ARG A 81 -6.74 4.63 4.99
N ALA A 82 -6.43 5.14 6.17
CA ALA A 82 -5.84 6.47 6.34
C ALA A 82 -4.29 6.41 6.43
N SER A 83 -3.66 5.64 5.53
CA SER A 83 -2.20 5.51 5.46
C SER A 83 -1.55 6.88 5.23
N GLY A 84 -0.45 7.17 5.95
CA GLY A 84 0.17 8.51 5.93
C GLY A 84 -0.49 9.55 6.85
N HIS A 85 -1.73 9.32 7.31
CA HIS A 85 -2.45 10.19 8.24
C HIS A 85 -2.53 9.60 9.65
N ARG A 86 -2.87 8.32 9.78
CA ARG A 86 -2.98 7.58 11.04
C ARG A 86 -1.83 6.61 11.24
N TYR A 87 -1.65 6.17 12.48
CA TYR A 87 -0.62 5.18 12.83
C TYR A 87 -1.00 3.78 12.37
N GLY A 88 -2.23 3.38 12.68
CA GLY A 88 -2.78 2.07 12.33
C GLY A 88 -3.09 1.93 10.84
N GLN A 89 -3.28 0.68 10.43
CA GLN A 89 -3.66 0.31 9.06
C GLN A 89 -5.12 -0.20 8.99
N ARG A 90 -5.95 0.14 9.99
CA ARG A 90 -7.35 -0.27 10.02
C ARG A 90 -8.15 0.33 8.86
N ALA A 91 -9.21 -0.34 8.47
CA ALA A 91 -10.18 0.19 7.52
C ALA A 91 -10.95 1.38 8.13
N TYR A 92 -11.21 2.40 7.32
CA TYR A 92 -12.07 3.55 7.64
C TYR A 92 -13.30 3.62 6.74
N LEU A 93 -13.31 2.89 5.64
CA LEU A 93 -14.47 2.59 4.83
C LEU A 93 -14.29 1.18 4.29
N VAL A 94 -15.38 0.40 4.23
CA VAL A 94 -15.42 -0.89 3.55
C VAL A 94 -16.51 -0.82 2.50
N GLN A 95 -16.15 -1.14 1.28
CA GLN A 95 -17.06 -1.20 0.15
C GLN A 95 -17.40 -2.65 -0.16
N LEU A 96 -18.66 -2.89 -0.51
CA LEU A 96 -19.14 -4.19 -0.94
C LEU A 96 -20.16 -4.03 -2.06
N ARG A 97 -20.03 -4.85 -3.12
CA ARG A 97 -21.03 -4.98 -4.15
C ARG A 97 -21.36 -6.44 -4.41
N ARG A 98 -22.67 -6.73 -4.53
CA ARG A 98 -23.16 -8.07 -4.87
C ARG A 98 -24.36 -7.98 -5.80
N ALA A 99 -24.43 -8.83 -6.82
CA ALA A 99 -25.56 -8.88 -7.72
C ALA A 99 -26.87 -9.14 -6.96
N GLY A 100 -27.91 -8.36 -7.25
CA GLY A 100 -29.21 -8.42 -6.58
C GLY A 100 -29.29 -7.72 -5.22
N SER A 101 -28.14 -7.25 -4.65
CA SER A 101 -28.15 -6.44 -3.42
C SER A 101 -27.67 -5.00 -3.65
N GLY A 102 -26.97 -4.71 -4.76
CA GLY A 102 -26.37 -3.41 -5.04
C GLY A 102 -25.06 -3.18 -4.30
N THR A 103 -24.66 -1.91 -4.22
CA THR A 103 -23.42 -1.45 -3.57
C THR A 103 -23.70 -0.93 -2.16
N TRP A 104 -22.82 -1.25 -1.22
CA TRP A 104 -22.88 -0.88 0.19
C TRP A 104 -21.56 -0.26 0.64
N LEU A 105 -21.65 0.79 1.44
CA LEU A 105 -20.52 1.46 2.07
C LEU A 105 -20.67 1.38 3.58
N PHE A 106 -19.70 0.80 4.29
CA PHE A 106 -19.73 0.62 5.74
C PHE A 106 -18.69 1.52 6.40
N ASP A 107 -19.06 2.18 7.49
CA ASP A 107 -18.13 2.92 8.35
C ASP A 107 -17.65 2.07 9.53
N PRO A 108 -16.44 1.48 9.50
CA PRO A 108 -15.94 0.68 10.62
C PRO A 108 -15.68 1.49 11.89
N ALA A 109 -15.63 2.82 11.82
CA ALA A 109 -15.52 3.64 13.03
C ALA A 109 -16.85 3.72 13.81
N ALA A 110 -17.97 3.61 13.08
CA ALA A 110 -19.32 3.59 13.66
C ALA A 110 -19.83 2.16 13.89
N CYS A 111 -19.50 1.23 12.99
CA CYS A 111 -19.85 -0.20 13.04
C CYS A 111 -18.56 -1.03 13.08
N PRO A 112 -17.91 -1.21 14.24
CA PRO A 112 -16.60 -1.86 14.33
C PRO A 112 -16.62 -3.38 14.12
N ASP A 113 -17.80 -4.00 14.15
CA ASP A 113 -18.00 -5.42 13.88
C ASP A 113 -18.93 -5.59 12.67
N LEU A 114 -18.36 -6.09 11.57
CA LEU A 114 -19.07 -6.40 10.33
C LEU A 114 -19.31 -7.90 10.17
N SER A 115 -19.20 -8.70 11.24
CA SER A 115 -19.49 -10.16 11.19
C SER A 115 -20.88 -10.48 10.66
N PRO A 116 -21.97 -9.70 10.88
CA PRO A 116 -23.25 -9.93 10.25
C PRO A 116 -23.19 -9.86 8.70
N VAL A 117 -22.31 -9.05 8.15
CA VAL A 117 -22.06 -8.99 6.70
C VAL A 117 -21.32 -10.24 6.24
N ALA A 118 -20.30 -10.69 6.98
CA ALA A 118 -19.59 -11.94 6.66
C ALA A 118 -20.53 -13.16 6.66
N GLU A 119 -21.42 -13.25 7.64
CA GLU A 119 -22.46 -14.30 7.69
C GLU A 119 -23.42 -14.22 6.50
N ALA A 120 -23.82 -13.02 6.11
CA ALA A 120 -24.69 -12.78 4.95
C ALA A 120 -24.03 -13.13 3.59
N ILE A 121 -22.73 -12.94 3.47
CA ILE A 121 -21.96 -13.38 2.29
C ILE A 121 -21.88 -14.91 2.25
N GLY A 122 -21.69 -15.55 3.40
CA GLY A 122 -21.54 -17.00 3.49
C GLY A 122 -20.37 -17.55 2.69
N ASN A 123 -20.61 -18.57 1.88
CA ASN A 123 -19.58 -19.22 1.06
C ASN A 123 -19.38 -18.60 -0.33
N ALA A 124 -19.94 -17.40 -0.59
CA ALA A 124 -19.71 -16.73 -1.86
C ALA A 124 -18.21 -16.41 -2.03
N GLU A 125 -17.75 -16.42 -3.27
CA GLU A 125 -16.38 -16.02 -3.61
C GLU A 125 -16.24 -14.52 -3.43
N TRP A 126 -15.18 -14.08 -2.71
CA TRP A 126 -14.83 -12.69 -2.60
C TRP A 126 -13.92 -12.28 -3.76
N VAL A 127 -14.17 -11.13 -4.32
CA VAL A 127 -13.35 -10.55 -5.38
C VAL A 127 -12.70 -9.29 -4.83
N LEU A 128 -11.39 -9.29 -4.78
CA LEU A 128 -10.58 -8.13 -4.39
C LEU A 128 -9.56 -7.81 -5.48
N HIS A 129 -9.01 -6.61 -5.42
CA HIS A 129 -7.85 -6.22 -6.23
C HIS A 129 -6.65 -6.00 -5.32
N ALA A 130 -5.56 -6.75 -5.51
CA ALA A 130 -4.40 -6.77 -4.62
C ALA A 130 -4.77 -7.12 -3.16
N ALA A 131 -5.48 -8.22 -2.96
CA ALA A 131 -6.13 -8.63 -1.73
C ALA A 131 -5.24 -8.55 -0.47
N THR A 132 -3.92 -8.79 -0.59
CA THR A 132 -2.98 -8.66 0.54
C THR A 132 -2.92 -7.26 1.15
N GLN A 133 -3.42 -6.25 0.46
CA GLN A 133 -3.50 -4.89 1.01
C GLN A 133 -4.64 -4.77 2.03
N ASP A 134 -5.76 -5.50 1.85
CA ASP A 134 -7.00 -5.28 2.59
C ASP A 134 -7.38 -6.43 3.51
N LEU A 135 -6.96 -7.67 3.24
CA LEU A 135 -7.30 -8.84 4.04
C LEU A 135 -7.03 -8.65 5.54
N ALA A 136 -5.93 -7.99 5.92
CA ALA A 136 -5.61 -7.77 7.32
C ALA A 136 -6.59 -6.79 8.00
N CYS A 137 -6.89 -5.64 7.37
CA CYS A 137 -7.80 -4.66 7.95
C CYS A 137 -9.27 -5.09 7.87
N LEU A 138 -9.66 -5.87 6.86
CA LEU A 138 -10.98 -6.52 6.78
C LEU A 138 -11.16 -7.55 7.92
N ALA A 139 -10.10 -8.31 8.21
CA ALA A 139 -10.11 -9.28 9.30
C ALA A 139 -10.28 -8.63 10.68
N GLU A 140 -9.80 -7.40 10.89
CA GLU A 140 -9.97 -6.63 12.13
C GLU A 140 -11.44 -6.30 12.42
N VAL A 141 -12.27 -6.21 11.38
CA VAL A 141 -13.71 -5.92 11.49
C VAL A 141 -14.60 -7.15 11.30
N GLY A 142 -14.03 -8.36 11.40
CA GLY A 142 -14.79 -9.61 11.33
C GLY A 142 -15.01 -10.15 9.90
N LEU A 143 -14.42 -9.53 8.88
CA LEU A 143 -14.56 -9.93 7.49
C LEU A 143 -13.39 -10.83 7.06
N ARG A 144 -13.67 -12.14 6.79
CA ARG A 144 -12.68 -13.12 6.36
C ARG A 144 -13.23 -13.96 5.21
N PRO A 145 -12.55 -14.02 4.04
CA PRO A 145 -13.00 -14.84 2.93
C PRO A 145 -12.84 -16.33 3.20
N GLN A 146 -13.76 -17.15 2.67
CA GLN A 146 -13.61 -18.60 2.55
C GLN A 146 -13.20 -19.01 1.14
N ARG A 147 -13.46 -18.16 0.15
CA ARG A 147 -13.06 -18.29 -1.25
C ARG A 147 -12.68 -16.88 -1.75
N LEU A 148 -11.60 -16.81 -2.49
CA LEU A 148 -11.03 -15.53 -2.93
C LEU A 148 -10.63 -15.61 -4.40
N PHE A 149 -10.86 -14.52 -5.11
CA PHE A 149 -10.27 -14.20 -6.40
C PHE A 149 -9.58 -12.84 -6.30
N ASP A 150 -8.28 -12.79 -6.57
CA ASP A 150 -7.51 -11.55 -6.61
C ASP A 150 -7.30 -11.14 -8.07
N THR A 151 -7.92 -10.02 -8.47
CA THR A 151 -7.88 -9.54 -9.85
C THR A 151 -6.51 -8.98 -10.25
N GLU A 152 -5.69 -8.49 -9.30
CA GLU A 152 -4.31 -8.10 -9.59
C GLU A 152 -3.45 -9.34 -9.90
N LEU A 153 -3.49 -10.33 -9.02
CA LEU A 153 -2.72 -11.56 -9.15
C LEU A 153 -3.17 -12.36 -10.37
N GLY A 154 -4.49 -12.44 -10.60
CA GLY A 154 -5.05 -13.07 -11.81
C GLY A 154 -4.58 -12.39 -13.09
N GLY A 155 -4.64 -11.07 -13.17
CA GLY A 155 -4.16 -10.30 -14.31
C GLY A 155 -2.66 -10.47 -14.55
N ARG A 156 -1.86 -10.54 -13.46
CA ARG A 156 -0.42 -10.82 -13.52
C ARG A 156 -0.13 -12.20 -14.12
N LEU A 157 -0.84 -13.23 -13.70
CA LEU A 157 -0.73 -14.57 -14.24
C LEU A 157 -1.24 -14.67 -15.70
N ALA A 158 -2.24 -13.89 -16.06
CA ALA A 158 -2.71 -13.75 -17.44
C ALA A 158 -1.69 -13.03 -18.37
N GLY A 159 -0.66 -12.42 -17.79
CA GLY A 159 0.40 -11.76 -18.54
C GLY A 159 0.19 -10.27 -18.80
N LEU A 160 -0.72 -9.62 -18.04
CA LEU A 160 -0.92 -8.18 -18.14
C LEU A 160 0.38 -7.42 -17.80
N PRO A 161 0.80 -6.47 -18.65
CA PRO A 161 2.03 -5.69 -18.42
C PRO A 161 1.84 -4.63 -17.31
N ARG A 162 0.60 -4.23 -17.04
CA ARG A 162 0.22 -3.29 -15.98
C ARG A 162 -1.00 -3.84 -15.25
N VAL A 163 -0.84 -4.18 -13.98
CA VAL A 163 -1.83 -4.92 -13.19
C VAL A 163 -2.65 -4.06 -12.22
N GLY A 164 -2.35 -2.75 -12.08
CA GLY A 164 -3.18 -1.87 -11.25
C GLY A 164 -4.62 -1.79 -11.76
N LEU A 165 -5.60 -1.62 -10.87
CA LEU A 165 -7.04 -1.72 -11.14
C LEU A 165 -7.46 -0.94 -12.40
N GLY A 166 -7.11 0.33 -12.51
CA GLY A 166 -7.47 1.14 -13.69
C GLY A 166 -6.92 0.58 -15.01
N ALA A 167 -5.68 0.04 -15.01
CA ALA A 167 -5.10 -0.55 -16.21
C ALA A 167 -5.74 -1.89 -16.58
N ALA A 168 -6.09 -2.71 -15.59
CA ALA A 168 -6.78 -3.98 -15.80
C ALA A 168 -8.22 -3.75 -16.31
N VAL A 169 -8.93 -2.79 -15.74
CA VAL A 169 -10.28 -2.38 -16.16
C VAL A 169 -10.27 -1.82 -17.59
N GLU A 170 -9.26 -0.99 -17.92
CA GLU A 170 -9.08 -0.48 -19.29
C GLU A 170 -8.86 -1.62 -20.28
N HIS A 171 -8.00 -2.57 -19.94
CA HIS A 171 -7.66 -3.69 -20.81
C HIS A 171 -8.83 -4.65 -21.05
N TYR A 172 -9.50 -5.09 -19.97
CA TYR A 172 -10.52 -6.13 -20.06
C TYR A 172 -11.93 -5.60 -20.33
N LEU A 173 -12.24 -4.42 -19.81
CA LEU A 173 -13.61 -3.87 -19.87
C LEU A 173 -13.73 -2.66 -20.81
N GLY A 174 -12.63 -2.08 -21.29
CA GLY A 174 -12.65 -0.86 -22.11
C GLY A 174 -13.17 0.36 -21.35
N LEU A 175 -13.09 0.34 -20.01
CA LEU A 175 -13.53 1.42 -19.13
C LEU A 175 -12.33 2.15 -18.53
N SER A 176 -12.48 3.45 -18.27
CA SER A 176 -11.46 4.28 -17.63
C SER A 176 -11.96 4.76 -16.26
N LEU A 177 -11.24 4.42 -15.19
CA LEU A 177 -11.49 4.86 -13.82
C LEU A 177 -10.70 6.13 -13.51
N ALA A 178 -11.31 7.08 -12.78
CA ALA A 178 -10.60 8.26 -12.28
C ALA A 178 -9.57 7.86 -11.21
N LYS A 179 -8.34 8.39 -11.29
CA LYS A 179 -7.24 8.12 -10.34
C LYS A 179 -7.26 9.08 -9.15
N GLU A 180 -8.43 9.42 -8.65
CA GLU A 180 -8.61 10.39 -7.58
C GLU A 180 -8.77 9.68 -6.23
N HIS A 181 -8.41 10.36 -5.15
CA HIS A 181 -8.74 10.00 -3.76
C HIS A 181 -8.05 8.79 -3.11
N SER A 182 -7.14 8.07 -3.76
CA SER A 182 -6.44 6.91 -3.17
C SER A 182 -5.54 7.26 -1.95
N ALA A 183 -5.08 8.52 -1.81
CA ALA A 183 -4.15 8.96 -0.77
C ALA A 183 -4.74 9.98 0.22
N VAL A 184 -6.07 10.13 0.27
CA VAL A 184 -6.73 11.09 1.15
C VAL A 184 -6.88 10.58 2.59
N ASP A 185 -7.23 11.47 3.52
CA ASP A 185 -7.46 11.12 4.94
C ASP A 185 -8.84 10.48 5.15
N TRP A 186 -8.98 9.21 4.85
CA TRP A 186 -10.21 8.44 5.02
C TRP A 186 -10.72 8.39 6.47
N SER A 187 -9.90 8.79 7.45
CA SER A 187 -10.36 8.92 8.85
C SER A 187 -11.21 10.17 9.13
N ARG A 188 -11.31 11.08 8.15
CA ARG A 188 -12.14 12.29 8.26
C ARG A 188 -13.62 11.94 8.28
N ARG A 189 -14.41 12.73 9.04
CA ARG A 189 -15.87 12.62 9.07
C ARG A 189 -16.51 14.02 9.00
N PRO A 190 -17.65 14.17 8.29
CA PRO A 190 -18.22 13.20 7.34
C PRO A 190 -17.30 13.00 6.13
N LEU A 191 -17.43 11.84 5.46
CA LEU A 191 -16.73 11.58 4.20
C LEU A 191 -17.36 12.42 3.07
N PRO A 192 -16.56 13.12 2.25
CA PRO A 192 -17.09 13.88 1.10
C PRO A 192 -17.72 12.96 0.03
N GLU A 193 -18.80 13.40 -0.60
CA GLU A 193 -19.49 12.64 -1.66
C GLU A 193 -18.54 12.18 -2.79
N PRO A 194 -17.59 12.99 -3.31
CA PRO A 194 -16.66 12.51 -4.33
C PRO A 194 -15.82 11.31 -3.91
N TRP A 195 -15.48 11.19 -2.61
CA TRP A 195 -14.75 10.02 -2.08
C TRP A 195 -15.64 8.79 -2.02
N LEU A 196 -16.90 8.95 -1.59
CA LEU A 196 -17.87 7.85 -1.56
C LEU A 196 -18.16 7.32 -2.98
N ARG A 197 -18.23 8.22 -3.95
CA ARG A 197 -18.38 7.88 -5.37
C ARG A 197 -17.18 7.09 -5.89
N TYR A 198 -15.96 7.55 -5.60
CA TYR A 198 -14.72 6.85 -5.93
C TYR A 198 -14.75 5.43 -5.34
N ALA A 199 -14.98 5.29 -4.05
CA ALA A 199 -15.03 4.02 -3.35
C ALA A 199 -16.11 3.06 -3.90
N ALA A 200 -17.26 3.59 -4.30
CA ALA A 200 -18.32 2.78 -4.92
C ALA A 200 -17.93 2.27 -6.33
N LEU A 201 -17.19 3.08 -7.10
CA LEU A 201 -16.70 2.71 -8.42
C LEU A 201 -15.62 1.60 -8.37
N ASP A 202 -14.77 1.58 -7.34
CA ASP A 202 -13.73 0.57 -7.21
C ASP A 202 -14.31 -0.85 -7.09
N VAL A 203 -15.46 -1.03 -6.43
CA VAL A 203 -16.14 -2.33 -6.36
C VAL A 203 -17.14 -2.59 -7.49
N GLU A 204 -17.55 -1.54 -8.21
CA GLU A 204 -18.51 -1.63 -9.33
C GLU A 204 -18.05 -2.59 -10.42
N VAL A 205 -16.76 -2.54 -10.74
CA VAL A 205 -16.16 -3.21 -11.89
C VAL A 205 -15.53 -4.57 -11.54
N LEU A 206 -15.38 -4.91 -10.24
CA LEU A 206 -14.55 -6.04 -9.84
C LEU A 206 -15.11 -7.39 -10.28
N VAL A 207 -16.43 -7.59 -10.25
CA VAL A 207 -17.02 -8.88 -10.64
C VAL A 207 -16.86 -9.10 -12.14
N ASP A 208 -17.14 -8.09 -12.96
CA ASP A 208 -16.98 -8.18 -14.41
C ASP A 208 -15.51 -8.36 -14.79
N LEU A 209 -14.61 -7.67 -14.10
CA LEU A 209 -13.17 -7.82 -14.28
C LEU A 209 -12.70 -9.24 -13.90
N ARG A 210 -13.21 -9.78 -12.78
CA ARG A 210 -12.97 -11.16 -12.36
C ARG A 210 -13.40 -12.16 -13.42
N ASP A 211 -14.57 -11.98 -14.01
CA ASP A 211 -15.11 -12.90 -15.00
C ASP A 211 -14.28 -12.89 -16.28
N ALA A 212 -13.85 -11.71 -16.73
CA ALA A 212 -12.99 -11.53 -17.88
C ALA A 212 -11.60 -12.16 -17.67
N ILE A 213 -10.97 -11.91 -16.51
CA ILE A 213 -9.67 -12.51 -16.16
C ILE A 213 -9.79 -14.04 -16.02
N ALA A 214 -10.86 -14.55 -15.40
CA ALA A 214 -11.07 -15.98 -15.25
C ALA A 214 -11.22 -16.69 -16.61
N ALA A 215 -11.92 -16.06 -17.56
CA ALA A 215 -12.04 -16.56 -18.93
C ALA A 215 -10.67 -16.62 -19.62
N ASP A 216 -9.87 -15.55 -19.54
CA ASP A 216 -8.53 -15.46 -20.11
C ASP A 216 -7.57 -16.50 -19.50
N LEU A 217 -7.56 -16.64 -18.17
CA LEU A 217 -6.76 -17.67 -17.47
C LEU A 217 -7.16 -19.08 -17.89
N THR A 218 -8.44 -19.32 -18.14
CA THR A 218 -8.97 -20.61 -18.58
C THR A 218 -8.54 -20.89 -20.02
N GLU A 219 -8.64 -19.92 -20.92
CA GLU A 219 -8.20 -20.03 -22.31
C GLU A 219 -6.70 -20.30 -22.41
N GLN A 220 -5.90 -19.66 -21.55
CA GLN A 220 -4.45 -19.86 -21.45
C GLN A 220 -4.05 -21.15 -20.73
N GLY A 221 -5.00 -21.93 -20.17
CA GLY A 221 -4.72 -23.14 -19.38
C GLY A 221 -4.00 -22.86 -18.06
N LYS A 222 -4.17 -21.67 -17.47
CA LYS A 222 -3.54 -21.22 -16.23
C LYS A 222 -4.46 -21.17 -15.01
N TRP A 223 -5.72 -21.55 -15.17
CA TRP A 223 -6.73 -21.47 -14.10
C TRP A 223 -6.27 -22.18 -12.81
N GLU A 224 -5.74 -23.40 -12.93
CA GLU A 224 -5.29 -24.16 -11.76
C GLU A 224 -4.14 -23.48 -11.00
N TRP A 225 -3.25 -22.76 -11.70
CA TRP A 225 -2.20 -21.96 -11.04
C TRP A 225 -2.81 -20.81 -10.28
N ALA A 226 -3.72 -20.07 -10.92
CA ALA A 226 -4.40 -18.95 -10.28
C ALA A 226 -5.21 -19.39 -9.06
N ALA A 227 -5.93 -20.51 -9.13
CA ALA A 227 -6.69 -21.05 -8.01
C ALA A 227 -5.80 -21.40 -6.81
N GLN A 228 -4.62 -22.02 -7.04
CA GLN A 228 -3.65 -22.32 -5.98
C GLN A 228 -3.11 -21.05 -5.32
N GLU A 229 -2.80 -20.01 -6.11
CA GLU A 229 -2.35 -18.74 -5.60
C GLU A 229 -3.44 -18.02 -4.79
N PHE A 230 -4.69 -18.01 -5.27
CA PHE A 230 -5.81 -17.42 -4.53
C PHE A 230 -6.06 -18.16 -3.21
N ASP A 231 -6.01 -19.49 -3.21
CA ASP A 231 -6.15 -20.28 -1.98
C ASP A 231 -5.03 -19.98 -0.97
N SER A 232 -3.81 -19.73 -1.44
CA SER A 232 -2.68 -19.38 -0.57
C SER A 232 -2.92 -18.07 0.19
N LEU A 233 -3.66 -17.12 -0.40
CA LEU A 233 -3.99 -15.83 0.21
C LEU A 233 -4.99 -15.95 1.37
N LEU A 234 -5.80 -17.02 1.44
CA LEU A 234 -6.77 -17.20 2.53
C LEU A 234 -6.10 -17.29 3.91
N GLY A 235 -4.84 -17.73 3.95
CA GLY A 235 -4.02 -17.77 5.17
C GLY A 235 -3.28 -16.46 5.49
N PHE A 236 -3.41 -15.42 4.66
CA PHE A 236 -2.68 -14.17 4.86
C PHE A 236 -3.25 -13.35 6.02
N THR A 237 -2.44 -13.11 7.04
CA THR A 237 -2.81 -12.36 8.25
C THR A 237 -2.12 -10.99 8.35
N GLY A 238 -1.49 -10.56 7.28
CA GLY A 238 -0.71 -9.34 7.22
C GLY A 238 0.79 -9.59 7.05
N PRO A 239 1.57 -8.56 6.75
CA PRO A 239 3.01 -8.69 6.58
C PRO A 239 3.69 -9.07 7.89
N ALA A 240 4.68 -9.97 7.83
CA ALA A 240 5.45 -10.35 9.00
C ALA A 240 6.11 -9.13 9.68
N PRO A 241 6.14 -9.09 11.03
CA PRO A 241 6.82 -8.03 11.76
C PRO A 241 8.28 -7.91 11.32
N ARG A 242 8.70 -6.69 11.03
CA ARG A 242 10.06 -6.43 10.56
C ARG A 242 11.05 -6.42 11.72
N VAL A 243 12.17 -7.10 11.54
CA VAL A 243 13.32 -6.98 12.42
C VAL A 243 14.01 -5.64 12.13
N ASP A 244 14.35 -4.88 13.19
CA ASP A 244 15.01 -3.58 13.08
C ASP A 244 14.33 -2.59 12.09
N PRO A 245 13.03 -2.29 12.22
CA PRO A 245 12.30 -1.45 11.27
C PRO A 245 12.91 -0.05 11.12
N TRP A 246 13.59 0.45 12.14
CA TRP A 246 14.30 1.73 12.15
C TRP A 246 15.45 1.82 11.12
N ARG A 247 15.99 0.68 10.66
CA ARG A 247 17.02 0.65 9.60
C ARG A 247 16.52 1.10 8.23
N ARG A 248 15.19 1.16 8.05
CA ARG A 248 14.57 1.65 6.82
C ARG A 248 14.29 3.15 6.84
N THR A 249 14.73 3.87 7.87
CA THR A 249 14.65 5.33 7.91
C THR A 249 15.36 5.91 6.68
N SER A 250 14.65 6.73 5.92
CA SER A 250 15.20 7.36 4.71
C SER A 250 16.41 8.21 5.08
N GLY A 251 17.47 8.09 4.30
CA GLY A 251 18.72 8.84 4.57
C GLY A 251 19.71 8.13 5.51
N MET A 252 19.48 6.87 5.92
CA MET A 252 20.43 6.08 6.72
C MET A 252 21.84 6.03 6.12
N HIS A 253 21.97 6.10 4.79
CA HIS A 253 23.27 6.15 4.10
C HIS A 253 24.14 7.35 4.50
N LYS A 254 23.58 8.41 5.10
CA LYS A 254 24.31 9.57 5.64
C LYS A 254 24.99 9.28 6.98
N ILE A 255 24.57 8.22 7.67
CA ILE A 255 25.10 7.82 8.97
C ILE A 255 26.40 7.04 8.77
N ARG A 256 27.52 7.57 9.22
CA ARG A 256 28.86 6.99 9.02
C ARG A 256 29.46 6.33 10.26
N ARG A 257 28.79 6.44 11.41
CA ARG A 257 29.29 5.92 12.69
C ARG A 257 28.24 5.09 13.37
N ARG A 258 28.65 3.97 14.01
CA ARG A 258 27.75 3.06 14.75
C ARG A 258 26.96 3.82 15.82
N ARG A 259 27.54 4.80 16.48
CA ARG A 259 26.88 5.64 17.48
C ARG A 259 25.73 6.47 16.88
N GLY A 260 25.89 6.98 15.67
CA GLY A 260 24.79 7.63 14.93
C GLY A 260 23.66 6.66 14.58
N VAL A 261 23.99 5.40 14.23
CA VAL A 261 22.97 4.35 14.03
C VAL A 261 22.19 4.08 15.31
N ALA A 262 22.87 4.05 16.46
CA ALA A 262 22.22 3.91 17.77
C ALA A 262 21.27 5.10 18.07
N VAL A 263 21.68 6.32 17.73
CA VAL A 263 20.84 7.52 17.90
C VAL A 263 19.58 7.41 17.02
N VAL A 264 19.69 7.02 15.74
CA VAL A 264 18.51 6.77 14.90
C VAL A 264 17.58 5.76 15.53
N ARG A 265 18.11 4.62 16.03
CA ARG A 265 17.33 3.57 16.67
C ARG A 265 16.51 4.10 17.86
N GLU A 266 17.14 4.78 18.79
CA GLU A 266 16.47 5.27 20.00
C GLU A 266 15.43 6.36 19.66
N LEU A 267 15.76 7.28 18.77
CA LEU A 267 14.83 8.30 18.29
C LEU A 267 13.65 7.70 17.53
N TRP A 268 13.88 6.67 16.71
CA TRP A 268 12.84 5.96 15.99
C TRP A 268 11.82 5.34 16.95
N TYR A 269 12.28 4.65 18.00
CA TYR A 269 11.39 4.08 19.00
C TYR A 269 10.62 5.13 19.80
N VAL A 270 11.21 6.30 20.07
CA VAL A 270 10.50 7.41 20.71
C VAL A 270 9.41 7.94 19.76
N ARG A 271 9.76 8.18 18.51
CA ARG A 271 8.81 8.61 17.48
C ARG A 271 7.64 7.64 17.34
N ASP A 272 7.94 6.37 17.22
CA ASP A 272 6.97 5.30 17.03
C ASP A 272 5.95 5.25 18.19
N ARG A 273 6.44 5.24 19.44
CA ARG A 273 5.56 5.29 20.62
C ARG A 273 4.69 6.54 20.70
N ILE A 274 5.21 7.70 20.27
CA ILE A 274 4.43 8.94 20.23
C ILE A 274 3.37 8.85 19.13
N ALA A 275 3.73 8.38 17.95
CA ALA A 275 2.86 8.20 16.82
C ALA A 275 1.70 7.25 17.16
N GLN A 276 2.00 6.10 17.76
CA GLN A 276 1.03 5.11 18.22
C GLN A 276 0.03 5.72 19.23
N ARG A 277 0.55 6.40 20.27
CA ARG A 277 -0.33 7.01 21.30
C ARG A 277 -1.23 8.13 20.79
N ARG A 278 -0.80 8.84 19.73
CA ARG A 278 -1.55 9.94 19.14
C ARG A 278 -2.40 9.51 17.94
N ASP A 279 -2.27 8.25 17.54
CA ASP A 279 -2.84 7.72 16.29
C ASP A 279 -2.56 8.64 15.09
N VAL A 280 -1.29 8.99 14.89
CA VAL A 280 -0.83 9.78 13.74
C VAL A 280 0.34 9.07 13.07
N SER A 281 0.51 9.27 11.76
CA SER A 281 1.65 8.66 11.07
C SER A 281 2.98 9.12 11.67
N PRO A 282 4.01 8.25 11.77
CA PRO A 282 5.30 8.59 12.37
C PRO A 282 5.97 9.82 11.75
N GLY A 283 5.84 10.01 10.43
CA GLY A 283 6.38 11.17 9.72
C GLY A 283 5.79 12.51 10.16
N ARG A 284 4.53 12.51 10.63
CA ARG A 284 3.88 13.72 11.20
C ARG A 284 4.37 14.06 12.61
N VAL A 285 4.93 13.11 13.34
CA VAL A 285 5.58 13.35 14.63
C VAL A 285 6.97 13.93 14.42
N LEU A 286 7.79 13.27 13.62
CA LEU A 286 9.14 13.70 13.27
C LEU A 286 9.55 13.03 11.95
N SER A 287 9.96 13.82 10.96
CA SER A 287 10.36 13.29 9.65
C SER A 287 11.63 12.44 9.73
N ASP A 288 11.82 11.53 8.79
CA ASP A 288 13.06 10.75 8.66
C ASP A 288 14.28 11.64 8.50
N ALA A 289 14.16 12.73 7.73
CA ALA A 289 15.22 13.70 7.54
C ALA A 289 15.66 14.34 8.87
N ALA A 290 14.71 14.69 9.73
CA ALA A 290 14.98 15.26 11.04
C ALA A 290 15.63 14.21 11.98
N LEU A 291 15.18 12.95 11.95
CA LEU A 291 15.82 11.84 12.69
C LEU A 291 17.29 11.70 12.31
N VAL A 292 17.57 11.66 11.00
CA VAL A 292 18.94 11.52 10.48
C VAL A 292 19.79 12.74 10.82
N ALA A 293 19.24 13.96 10.71
CA ALA A 293 19.96 15.18 11.08
C ALA A 293 20.37 15.19 12.56
N LEU A 294 19.48 14.77 13.46
CA LEU A 294 19.77 14.60 14.89
C LEU A 294 20.86 13.55 15.16
N ALA A 295 20.92 12.49 14.36
CA ALA A 295 21.90 11.44 14.51
C ALA A 295 23.28 11.80 13.93
N VAL A 296 23.34 12.63 12.90
CA VAL A 296 24.59 13.16 12.30
C VAL A 296 25.22 14.19 13.22
N GLU A 297 24.39 15.09 13.75
CA GLU A 297 24.82 16.18 14.63
C GLU A 297 23.88 16.31 15.83
N PRO A 298 24.11 15.53 16.91
CA PRO A 298 23.28 15.59 18.11
C PRO A 298 23.33 16.98 18.77
N PRO A 299 22.16 17.59 19.12
CA PRO A 299 22.13 18.85 19.85
C PRO A 299 22.63 18.63 21.28
N LYS A 300 23.37 19.59 21.82
CA LYS A 300 23.99 19.52 23.15
C LYS A 300 22.98 19.79 24.28
N ASP A 301 21.94 20.55 24.02
CA ASP A 301 20.96 20.97 25.02
C ASP A 301 19.59 21.31 24.37
N ALA A 302 18.63 21.66 25.21
CA ALA A 302 17.27 22.01 24.78
C ALA A 302 17.23 23.29 23.92
N GLY A 303 18.14 24.23 24.14
CA GLY A 303 18.26 25.45 23.35
C GLY A 303 18.71 25.14 21.92
N ALA A 304 19.78 24.35 21.79
CA ALA A 304 20.29 23.88 20.51
C ALA A 304 19.27 23.00 19.76
N PHE A 305 18.49 22.18 20.49
CA PHE A 305 17.38 21.40 19.93
C PHE A 305 16.29 22.33 19.37
N ALA A 306 15.82 23.29 20.17
CA ALA A 306 14.73 24.21 19.80
C ALA A 306 15.09 25.18 18.67
N ALA A 307 16.40 25.49 18.51
CA ALA A 307 16.88 26.38 17.46
C ALA A 307 16.78 25.77 16.04
N ARG A 308 16.61 24.44 15.94
CA ARG A 308 16.54 23.74 14.65
C ARG A 308 15.16 23.89 14.02
N ARG A 309 15.12 24.39 12.80
CA ARG A 309 13.87 24.64 12.07
C ARG A 309 13.03 23.36 11.86
N GLU A 310 13.69 22.25 11.53
CA GLU A 310 13.09 20.96 11.28
C GLU A 310 12.46 20.30 12.52
N LEU A 311 12.75 20.83 13.73
CA LEU A 311 12.24 20.31 15.01
C LEU A 311 11.11 21.16 15.60
N ARG A 312 10.61 22.19 14.90
CA ARG A 312 9.57 23.11 15.40
C ARG A 312 8.34 22.37 15.94
N GLY A 313 7.90 21.31 15.27
CA GLY A 313 6.73 20.51 15.67
C GLY A 313 6.90 19.78 17.01
N VAL A 314 8.13 19.51 17.43
CA VAL A 314 8.48 18.77 18.66
C VAL A 314 9.27 19.60 19.67
N ALA A 315 9.57 20.85 19.34
CA ALA A 315 10.40 21.77 20.17
C ALA A 315 9.82 22.04 21.57
N ARG A 316 8.49 21.86 21.75
CA ARG A 316 7.83 22.04 23.07
C ARG A 316 8.15 20.91 24.08
N SER A 317 8.67 19.79 23.63
CA SER A 317 8.99 18.64 24.48
C SER A 317 10.36 18.06 24.12
N PRO A 318 11.45 18.86 24.20
CA PRO A 318 12.77 18.44 23.78
C PRO A 318 13.34 17.31 24.63
N LYS A 319 12.95 17.23 25.91
CA LYS A 319 13.51 16.31 26.89
C LYS A 319 13.44 14.85 26.42
N VAL A 320 12.30 14.39 25.91
CA VAL A 320 12.11 12.98 25.49
C VAL A 320 13.05 12.61 24.34
N TRP A 321 13.38 13.54 23.47
CA TRP A 321 14.30 13.35 22.34
C TRP A 321 15.76 13.39 22.79
N LEU A 322 16.11 14.35 23.67
CA LEU A 322 17.44 14.45 24.26
C LEU A 322 17.78 13.24 25.13
N ASP A 323 16.85 12.78 25.98
CA ASP A 323 17.03 11.57 26.78
C ASP A 323 17.31 10.34 25.88
N ALA A 324 16.66 10.24 24.70
CA ALA A 324 16.92 9.18 23.75
C ALA A 324 18.30 9.29 23.08
N ILE A 325 18.73 10.51 22.75
CA ILE A 325 20.07 10.78 22.23
C ILE A 325 21.12 10.42 23.27
N ASP A 326 20.98 10.90 24.51
CA ASP A 326 21.89 10.64 25.60
C ASP A 326 22.00 9.14 25.90
N LYS A 327 20.86 8.43 25.92
CA LYS A 327 20.82 6.96 26.04
C LYS A 327 21.65 6.29 24.95
N ALA A 328 21.50 6.71 23.69
CA ALA A 328 22.24 6.15 22.58
C ALA A 328 23.75 6.45 22.68
N LEU A 329 24.10 7.67 23.09
CA LEU A 329 25.47 8.11 23.23
C LEU A 329 26.20 7.43 24.42
N ALA A 330 25.46 7.00 25.44
CA ALA A 330 25.99 6.29 26.62
C ALA A 330 26.22 4.79 26.41
N LEU A 331 25.81 4.21 25.27
CA LEU A 331 26.01 2.79 24.98
C LEU A 331 27.49 2.44 24.91
N SER A 332 27.85 1.24 25.49
CA SER A 332 29.17 0.66 25.28
C SER A 332 29.40 0.27 23.83
N GLU A 333 30.66 0.17 23.42
CA GLU A 333 31.00 -0.17 22.03
C GLU A 333 30.38 -1.52 21.59
N ASP A 334 30.29 -2.50 22.48
CA ASP A 334 29.70 -3.81 22.19
C ASP A 334 28.16 -3.76 22.01
N ALA A 335 27.50 -2.79 22.67
CA ALA A 335 26.04 -2.61 22.57
C ALA A 335 25.61 -1.77 21.36
N LEU A 336 26.57 -1.17 20.63
CA LEU A 336 26.27 -0.37 19.46
C LEU A 336 25.83 -1.26 18.28
N PRO A 337 24.70 -0.91 17.61
CA PRO A 337 24.29 -1.63 16.42
C PRO A 337 25.35 -1.51 15.31
N PRO A 338 25.55 -2.52 14.48
CA PRO A 338 26.47 -2.43 13.34
C PRO A 338 25.95 -1.41 12.30
N LEU A 339 26.87 -0.77 11.57
CA LEU A 339 26.51 0.14 10.46
C LEU A 339 25.69 -0.58 9.41
N THR A 340 26.14 -1.77 9.03
CA THR A 340 25.49 -2.62 8.04
C THR A 340 25.27 -3.98 8.67
N LEU A 341 24.10 -4.56 8.43
CA LEU A 341 23.88 -5.97 8.81
C LEU A 341 24.75 -6.85 7.93
N SER A 342 25.43 -7.80 8.54
CA SER A 342 26.09 -8.86 7.78
C SER A 342 25.02 -9.66 7.04
N SER A 343 25.16 -9.77 5.74
CA SER A 343 24.33 -10.68 4.95
C SER A 343 24.74 -12.11 5.30
N THR A 344 23.80 -12.91 5.79
CA THR A 344 23.99 -14.36 6.00
C THR A 344 23.78 -15.15 4.71
N GLY A 345 23.29 -14.50 3.66
CA GLY A 345 23.07 -15.07 2.34
C GLY A 345 24.27 -14.89 1.40
N PRO A 346 24.16 -15.42 0.18
CA PRO A 346 25.18 -15.24 -0.83
C PRO A 346 25.37 -13.74 -1.15
N PRO A 347 26.56 -13.33 -1.58
CA PRO A 347 26.79 -11.95 -1.99
C PRO A 347 25.87 -11.55 -3.14
N PRO A 348 25.61 -10.24 -3.35
CA PRO A 348 24.79 -9.79 -4.47
C PRO A 348 25.27 -10.35 -5.81
N PRO A 349 24.39 -10.79 -6.71
CA PRO A 349 24.76 -11.45 -7.97
C PRO A 349 25.77 -10.69 -8.82
N ARG A 350 25.75 -9.35 -8.80
CA ARG A 350 26.71 -8.49 -9.49
C ARG A 350 28.19 -8.73 -9.10
N LEU A 351 28.42 -9.30 -7.91
CA LEU A 351 29.78 -9.61 -7.43
C LEU A 351 30.21 -11.04 -7.72
N TRP A 352 29.32 -11.87 -8.31
CA TRP A 352 29.63 -13.30 -8.51
C TRP A 352 30.62 -13.50 -9.66
N ALA A 353 30.56 -12.65 -10.71
CA ALA A 353 31.49 -12.75 -11.84
C ALA A 353 32.97 -12.72 -11.36
N ASP A 354 33.27 -11.86 -10.40
CA ASP A 354 34.62 -11.66 -9.86
C ASP A 354 34.99 -12.69 -8.77
N ARG A 355 34.01 -13.17 -7.99
CA ARG A 355 34.25 -13.99 -6.80
C ARG A 355 34.12 -15.49 -7.08
N ASP A 356 33.17 -15.88 -7.91
CA ASP A 356 32.87 -17.26 -8.32
C ASP A 356 32.26 -17.25 -9.74
N PRO A 357 33.12 -17.23 -10.77
CA PRO A 357 32.68 -17.23 -12.18
C PRO A 357 31.80 -18.43 -12.55
N ILE A 358 32.02 -19.58 -11.88
CA ILE A 358 31.25 -20.81 -12.13
C ILE A 358 29.81 -20.63 -11.60
N ALA A 359 29.66 -20.08 -10.40
CA ALA A 359 28.34 -19.77 -9.84
C ALA A 359 27.63 -18.68 -10.64
N ALA A 360 28.35 -17.65 -11.11
CA ALA A 360 27.82 -16.61 -11.98
C ALA A 360 27.27 -17.20 -13.30
N ALA A 361 28.03 -18.10 -13.95
CA ALA A 361 27.58 -18.76 -15.16
C ALA A 361 26.37 -19.68 -14.95
N ARG A 362 26.29 -20.38 -13.80
CA ARG A 362 25.09 -21.16 -13.41
C ARG A 362 23.87 -20.27 -13.20
N LEU A 363 24.02 -19.13 -12.50
CA LEU A 363 22.95 -18.17 -12.30
C LEU A 363 22.48 -17.57 -13.63
N GLY A 364 23.40 -17.25 -14.55
CA GLY A 364 23.09 -16.80 -15.91
C GLY A 364 22.18 -17.80 -16.64
N ARG A 365 22.62 -19.06 -16.74
CA ARG A 365 21.81 -20.12 -17.38
C ARG A 365 20.44 -20.32 -16.71
N ALA A 366 20.36 -20.25 -15.37
CA ALA A 366 19.08 -20.37 -14.68
C ALA A 366 18.14 -19.21 -15.01
N ARG A 367 18.66 -17.98 -15.06
CA ARG A 367 17.88 -16.80 -15.46
C ARG A 367 17.41 -16.87 -16.91
N ASP A 368 18.30 -17.30 -17.82
CA ASP A 368 17.93 -17.47 -19.23
C ASP A 368 16.82 -18.51 -19.39
N ALA A 369 16.93 -19.63 -18.69
CA ALA A 369 15.89 -20.67 -18.69
C ALA A 369 14.56 -20.17 -18.11
N MET A 370 14.59 -19.42 -16.99
CA MET A 370 13.40 -18.83 -16.42
C MET A 370 12.78 -17.77 -17.33
N ALA A 371 13.60 -16.94 -17.96
CA ALA A 371 13.11 -15.94 -18.90
C ALA A 371 12.44 -16.59 -20.13
N ALA A 372 13.04 -17.66 -20.67
CA ALA A 372 12.47 -18.43 -21.77
C ALA A 372 11.13 -19.08 -21.37
N TYR A 373 11.08 -19.71 -20.18
CA TYR A 373 9.84 -20.31 -19.64
C TYR A 373 8.74 -19.27 -19.42
N ALA A 374 9.09 -18.14 -18.80
CA ALA A 374 8.15 -17.03 -18.56
C ALA A 374 7.60 -16.45 -19.87
N SER A 375 8.47 -16.29 -20.87
CA SER A 375 8.07 -15.82 -22.20
C SER A 375 7.15 -16.81 -22.91
N GLU A 376 7.46 -18.11 -22.85
CA GLU A 376 6.61 -19.18 -23.44
C GLU A 376 5.22 -19.19 -22.80
N ARG A 377 5.14 -18.93 -21.48
CA ARG A 377 3.91 -18.96 -20.70
C ARG A 377 3.21 -17.62 -20.61
N VAL A 378 3.78 -16.58 -21.20
CA VAL A 378 3.22 -15.20 -21.12
C VAL A 378 2.99 -14.78 -19.67
N VAL A 379 3.99 -14.96 -18.81
CA VAL A 379 3.96 -14.50 -17.40
C VAL A 379 5.19 -13.65 -17.12
N PRO A 380 5.13 -12.70 -16.17
CA PRO A 380 6.31 -12.00 -15.70
C PRO A 380 7.36 -12.94 -15.10
N VAL A 381 8.64 -12.65 -15.31
CA VAL A 381 9.76 -13.51 -14.84
C VAL A 381 9.83 -13.62 -13.31
N GLU A 382 9.31 -12.64 -12.62
CA GLU A 382 9.24 -12.56 -11.15
C GLU A 382 8.10 -13.38 -10.52
N ASN A 383 7.25 -13.98 -11.28
CA ASN A 383 6.14 -14.83 -10.82
C ASN A 383 6.55 -16.28 -10.75
#